data_2c94e4b8ba1f6ccdf34e9095f504d248
#
_entry.id   2c94e4b8ba1f6ccdf34e9095f504d248
#
_cell.length_a   1.000
_cell.length_b   1.000
_cell.length_c   1.000
_cell.angle_alpha   90.00
_cell.angle_beta   90.00
_cell.angle_gamma   90.00
#
_symmetry.space_group_name_H-M   'P 1'
#
loop_
_entity.id
_entity.type
_entity.pdbx_description
1 polymer ?
#
loop_
_entity_poly.entity_id
_entity_poly.type
_entity_poly.pdbx_seq_one_letter_code
_entity_poly.pdbx_strand_id
1 'polypeptide(L)'
;MISAKCQFNGVGQGLFYSASICDSHGRVFNFVYDCGTFYDKDKKLLNKKICNCFSGDTIDALFISHFHKDHISGIPELIKRYKIKYVFLPFFTKEELILLRKKYGWEAGGKLYDFYTDPVEYFEGRVERIYVISGNNNDNSNDNYFRSSEHDERFANSDEENGFHIRTRVEDITTNKQGTPVVKCSDVSFKLYGLNWHFKIYQDQDYATQLRIKNTIKQEYRKEFGEDFTEESVAAITDTDKIKLCKDIYNKVKYGINQTSLVLCHYPDQYINCYSLFDSKYCCNCCHDCCWYCCSNSKNSVATLLTGDINLNRLSENKKKFKQFIDSIHAKIGFFQLPHHGSGNNSSVETITSLSLQNTNMICSYGRKNQFKHPDPFLLYKLNTCCNRIFHVNNDESFAYQIENKKEY
;
A
#
# COMPACT_ATOMS: atom_id res chain seq x y z
N MET A 1 -16.89 6.35 21.74
CA MET A 1 -17.29 5.84 20.39
C MET A 1 -16.09 6.03 19.48
N ILE A 2 -15.73 5.00 18.69
CA ILE A 2 -14.64 5.09 17.72
C ILE A 2 -15.27 4.99 16.34
N SER A 3 -14.80 5.80 15.40
CA SER A 3 -15.20 5.76 14.00
C SER A 3 -14.01 5.90 13.07
N ALA A 4 -14.07 5.27 11.91
CA ALA A 4 -13.11 5.46 10.84
C ALA A 4 -13.82 5.85 9.55
N LYS A 5 -13.46 6.99 9.00
CA LYS A 5 -13.88 7.42 7.65
C LYS A 5 -12.80 7.00 6.67
N CYS A 6 -13.16 6.17 5.72
CA CYS A 6 -12.26 5.52 4.77
C CYS A 6 -12.68 5.90 3.34
N GLN A 7 -11.71 6.23 2.49
CA GLN A 7 -11.99 6.64 1.13
C GLN A 7 -10.95 6.12 0.14
N PHE A 8 -11.40 5.43 -0.87
CA PHE A 8 -10.67 5.22 -2.12
C PHE A 8 -10.95 6.41 -3.04
N ASN A 9 -9.95 7.22 -3.26
CA ASN A 9 -10.08 8.44 -4.06
C ASN A 9 -10.00 8.11 -5.55
N GLY A 10 -10.97 8.57 -6.32
CA GLY A 10 -10.95 8.43 -7.78
C GLY A 10 -9.90 9.36 -8.38
N VAL A 11 -8.79 8.78 -8.84
CA VAL A 11 -7.62 9.49 -9.39
C VAL A 11 -7.25 9.02 -10.80
N GLY A 12 -8.14 8.28 -11.45
CA GLY A 12 -7.87 7.64 -12.74
C GLY A 12 -7.06 6.36 -12.56
N GLN A 13 -6.11 6.11 -13.50
CA GLN A 13 -5.23 4.94 -13.40
C GLN A 13 -4.19 5.15 -12.30
N GLY A 14 -4.50 4.62 -11.11
CA GLY A 14 -3.65 4.73 -9.93
C GLY A 14 -4.38 4.37 -8.66
N LEU A 15 -3.70 4.52 -7.54
CA LEU A 15 -4.23 4.24 -6.22
C LEU A 15 -3.99 5.41 -5.27
N PHE A 16 -5.04 5.81 -4.59
CA PHE A 16 -4.98 6.77 -3.50
C PHE A 16 -6.06 6.43 -2.47
N TYR A 17 -5.65 5.84 -1.37
CA TYR A 17 -6.51 5.57 -0.23
C TYR A 17 -6.17 6.50 0.93
N SER A 18 -7.20 7.06 1.57
CA SER A 18 -7.07 7.92 2.75
C SER A 18 -8.06 7.49 3.82
N ALA A 19 -7.65 7.52 5.07
CA ALA A 19 -8.55 7.23 6.18
C ALA A 19 -8.24 8.09 7.41
N SER A 20 -9.30 8.41 8.14
CA SER A 20 -9.27 9.17 9.38
C SER A 20 -9.97 8.37 10.45
N ILE A 21 -9.23 7.93 11.47
CA ILE A 21 -9.75 7.22 12.63
C ILE A 21 -9.92 8.22 13.75
N CYS A 22 -11.10 8.32 14.34
CA CYS A 22 -11.35 9.27 15.41
C CYS A 22 -12.17 8.63 16.54
N ASP A 23 -12.02 9.19 17.74
CA ASP A 23 -12.83 8.85 18.89
C ASP A 23 -13.75 9.99 19.33
N SER A 24 -14.57 9.74 20.35
CA SER A 24 -15.47 10.73 20.92
C SER A 24 -14.77 11.86 21.69
N HIS A 25 -13.47 11.76 21.94
CA HIS A 25 -12.66 12.77 22.63
C HIS A 25 -11.92 13.71 21.67
N GLY A 26 -12.13 13.52 20.35
CA GLY A 26 -11.49 14.35 19.34
C GLY A 26 -10.07 13.91 18.98
N ARG A 27 -9.61 12.76 19.47
CA ARG A 27 -8.34 12.19 19.00
C ARG A 27 -8.51 11.70 17.58
N VAL A 28 -7.57 12.05 16.71
CA VAL A 28 -7.62 11.71 15.27
C VAL A 28 -6.30 11.12 14.84
N PHE A 29 -6.36 10.05 14.06
CA PHE A 29 -5.22 9.46 13.35
C PHE A 29 -5.53 9.42 11.86
N ASN A 30 -4.79 10.19 11.09
CA ASN A 30 -4.93 10.28 9.65
C ASN A 30 -3.85 9.44 8.96
N PHE A 31 -4.23 8.61 8.01
CA PHE A 31 -3.24 7.88 7.23
C PHE A 31 -3.59 7.78 5.75
N VAL A 32 -2.55 7.56 4.96
CA VAL A 32 -2.63 7.40 3.52
C VAL A 32 -1.95 6.08 3.13
N TYR A 33 -2.54 5.37 2.19
CA TYR A 33 -1.92 4.23 1.52
C TYR A 33 -1.88 4.51 0.03
N ASP A 34 -0.69 4.67 -0.53
CA ASP A 34 -0.38 5.14 -1.86
C ASP A 34 -1.01 6.52 -2.18
N CYS A 35 -0.41 7.24 -3.10
CA CYS A 35 -0.95 8.49 -3.61
C CYS A 35 -0.41 8.73 -5.01
N GLY A 36 -1.10 8.21 -6.03
CA GLY A 36 -0.59 8.33 -7.39
C GLY A 36 -1.61 8.20 -8.50
N THR A 37 -1.21 8.66 -9.68
CA THR A 37 -1.89 8.44 -10.95
C THR A 37 -0.87 8.26 -12.06
N PHE A 38 -1.17 7.40 -13.02
CA PHE A 38 -0.26 7.12 -14.15
C PHE A 38 -0.22 8.25 -15.17
N TYR A 39 -1.38 8.80 -15.53
CA TYR A 39 -1.49 9.79 -16.61
C TYR A 39 -1.35 11.21 -16.09
N ASP A 40 -0.51 12.00 -16.76
CA ASP A 40 -0.29 13.40 -16.39
C ASP A 40 -1.55 14.27 -16.50
N LYS A 41 -2.47 13.92 -17.42
CA LYS A 41 -3.79 14.57 -17.54
C LYS A 41 -4.64 14.45 -16.27
N ASP A 42 -4.42 13.40 -15.47
CA ASP A 42 -5.18 13.13 -14.24
C ASP A 42 -4.52 13.79 -13.00
N LYS A 43 -3.33 14.39 -13.12
CA LYS A 43 -2.63 15.07 -12.02
C LYS A 43 -3.47 16.17 -11.37
N LYS A 44 -4.22 16.93 -12.16
CA LYS A 44 -5.10 17.99 -11.61
C LYS A 44 -6.19 17.40 -10.72
N LEU A 45 -6.76 16.25 -11.11
CA LEU A 45 -7.75 15.51 -10.33
C LEU A 45 -7.10 14.98 -9.03
N LEU A 46 -5.94 14.34 -9.13
CA LEU A 46 -5.17 13.84 -7.98
C LEU A 46 -4.90 14.97 -6.99
N ASN A 47 -4.38 16.11 -7.44
CA ASN A 47 -4.08 17.25 -6.58
C ASN A 47 -5.35 17.78 -5.87
N LYS A 48 -6.49 17.84 -6.57
CA LYS A 48 -7.77 18.20 -5.95
C LYS A 48 -8.17 17.22 -4.85
N LYS A 49 -7.95 15.92 -5.04
CA LYS A 49 -8.23 14.90 -4.02
C LYS A 49 -7.28 15.03 -2.84
N ILE A 50 -6.00 15.27 -3.07
CA ILE A 50 -5.00 15.53 -2.01
C ILE A 50 -5.42 16.71 -1.15
N CYS A 51 -5.78 17.84 -1.76
CA CYS A 51 -6.18 19.05 -1.01
C CYS A 51 -7.39 18.84 -0.09
N ASN A 52 -8.25 17.87 -0.40
CA ASN A 52 -9.52 17.65 0.26
C ASN A 52 -9.58 16.35 1.08
N CYS A 53 -8.47 15.61 1.23
CA CYS A 53 -8.54 14.31 1.90
C CYS A 53 -8.66 14.43 3.43
N PHE A 54 -8.11 15.47 4.04
CA PHE A 54 -8.21 15.71 5.47
C PHE A 54 -8.52 17.19 5.77
N SER A 55 -9.23 17.43 6.86
CA SER A 55 -9.50 18.80 7.35
C SER A 55 -8.30 19.46 8.03
N GLY A 56 -7.40 18.65 8.62
CA GLY A 56 -6.16 19.07 9.25
C GLY A 56 -4.99 19.17 8.27
N ASP A 57 -3.82 19.47 8.81
CA ASP A 57 -2.55 19.63 8.09
C ASP A 57 -1.56 18.49 8.35
N THR A 58 -1.97 17.46 9.08
CA THR A 58 -1.10 16.36 9.52
C THR A 58 -1.62 15.02 9.01
N ILE A 59 -0.69 14.21 8.50
CA ILE A 59 -0.83 12.79 8.20
C ILE A 59 0.06 12.04 9.18
N ASP A 60 -0.54 11.19 10.01
CA ASP A 60 0.21 10.44 11.01
C ASP A 60 1.02 9.31 10.37
N ALA A 61 0.47 8.62 9.37
CA ALA A 61 1.19 7.54 8.66
C ALA A 61 0.95 7.58 7.14
N LEU A 62 2.04 7.47 6.39
CA LEU A 62 2.04 7.25 4.94
C LEU A 62 2.61 5.86 4.65
N PHE A 63 1.81 5.02 4.01
CA PHE A 63 2.23 3.70 3.53
C PHE A 63 2.39 3.76 2.02
N ILE A 64 3.53 3.30 1.52
CA ILE A 64 3.81 3.18 0.08
C ILE A 64 3.90 1.70 -0.24
N SER A 65 2.99 1.22 -1.10
CA SER A 65 2.97 -0.20 -1.46
C SER A 65 4.18 -0.59 -2.29
N HIS A 66 4.47 0.18 -3.32
CA HIS A 66 5.64 0.04 -4.20
C HIS A 66 5.86 1.34 -5.01
N PHE A 67 6.94 1.39 -5.79
CA PHE A 67 7.41 2.65 -6.37
C PHE A 67 6.99 2.91 -7.83
N HIS A 68 5.89 2.33 -8.30
CA HIS A 68 5.36 2.71 -9.60
C HIS A 68 4.71 4.10 -9.58
N LYS A 69 4.76 4.78 -10.73
CA LYS A 69 4.25 6.16 -10.90
C LYS A 69 2.81 6.32 -10.42
N ASP A 70 1.98 5.35 -10.71
CA ASP A 70 0.54 5.34 -10.36
C ASP A 70 0.26 5.12 -8.88
N HIS A 71 1.30 4.90 -8.07
CA HIS A 71 1.21 4.78 -6.61
C HIS A 71 1.89 5.93 -5.87
N ILE A 72 2.85 6.63 -6.51
CA ILE A 72 3.67 7.64 -5.80
C ILE A 72 3.67 9.03 -6.43
N SER A 73 3.06 9.22 -7.61
CA SER A 73 3.18 10.50 -8.36
C SER A 73 2.59 11.71 -7.62
N GLY A 74 1.75 11.50 -6.61
CA GLY A 74 1.19 12.53 -5.76
C GLY A 74 2.00 12.84 -4.49
N ILE A 75 3.02 12.04 -4.17
CA ILE A 75 3.83 12.23 -2.94
C ILE A 75 4.42 13.64 -2.82
N PRO A 76 4.99 14.26 -3.88
CA PRO A 76 5.49 15.62 -3.77
C PRO A 76 4.44 16.66 -3.38
N GLU A 77 3.22 16.51 -3.86
CA GLU A 77 2.12 17.41 -3.50
C GLU A 77 1.57 17.11 -2.11
N LEU A 78 1.54 15.82 -1.72
CA LEU A 78 1.13 15.39 -0.39
C LEU A 78 2.04 15.99 0.70
N ILE A 79 3.37 15.89 0.54
CA ILE A 79 4.36 16.46 1.47
C ILE A 79 4.29 17.99 1.51
N LYS A 80 4.00 18.63 0.37
CA LYS A 80 3.84 20.09 0.33
C LYS A 80 2.61 20.54 1.13
N ARG A 81 1.55 19.73 1.15
CA ARG A 81 0.27 20.08 1.75
C ARG A 81 0.17 19.67 3.22
N TYR A 82 0.79 18.56 3.60
CA TYR A 82 0.65 17.94 4.91
C TYR A 82 2.02 17.70 5.57
N LYS A 83 2.07 17.87 6.89
CA LYS A 83 3.15 17.35 7.72
C LYS A 83 2.94 15.84 7.88
N ILE A 84 3.91 15.03 7.46
CA ILE A 84 3.86 13.57 7.59
C ILE A 84 4.73 13.16 8.77
N LYS A 85 4.21 12.34 9.72
CA LYS A 85 4.99 11.87 10.85
C LYS A 85 5.77 10.62 10.50
N TYR A 86 5.09 9.56 10.10
CA TYR A 86 5.68 8.24 9.85
C TYR A 86 5.53 7.83 8.41
N VAL A 87 6.59 7.29 7.81
CA VAL A 87 6.56 6.74 6.45
C VAL A 87 6.95 5.27 6.50
N PHE A 88 6.16 4.43 5.85
CA PHE A 88 6.40 3.00 5.70
C PHE A 88 6.69 2.71 4.23
N LEU A 89 7.91 2.27 3.96
CA LEU A 89 8.41 1.95 2.63
C LEU A 89 8.56 0.44 2.46
N PRO A 90 8.24 -0.11 1.29
CA PRO A 90 8.65 -1.46 0.95
C PRO A 90 10.17 -1.51 0.88
N PHE A 91 10.75 -2.68 1.03
CA PHE A 91 12.16 -2.86 0.70
C PHE A 91 12.38 -2.69 -0.80
N PHE A 92 13.51 -2.13 -1.17
CA PHE A 92 13.89 -1.85 -2.55
C PHE A 92 15.39 -2.02 -2.78
N THR A 93 15.79 -2.22 -4.03
CA THR A 93 17.19 -2.22 -4.43
C THR A 93 17.53 -0.94 -5.20
N LYS A 94 18.79 -0.53 -5.12
CA LYS A 94 19.27 0.65 -5.89
C LYS A 94 19.10 0.42 -7.40
N GLU A 95 19.30 -0.80 -7.86
CA GLU A 95 19.16 -1.18 -9.26
C GLU A 95 17.72 -0.99 -9.77
N GLU A 96 16.72 -1.33 -8.96
CA GLU A 96 15.31 -1.06 -9.29
C GLU A 96 15.02 0.43 -9.45
N LEU A 97 15.50 1.24 -8.50
CA LEU A 97 15.28 2.69 -8.52
C LEU A 97 15.88 3.33 -9.77
N ILE A 98 17.10 2.94 -10.14
CA ILE A 98 17.78 3.43 -11.35
C ILE A 98 16.96 3.11 -12.60
N LEU A 99 16.46 1.87 -12.74
CA LEU A 99 15.64 1.47 -13.87
C LEU A 99 14.27 2.18 -13.89
N LEU A 100 13.62 2.34 -12.74
CA LEU A 100 12.36 3.06 -12.62
C LEU A 100 12.52 4.53 -13.02
N ARG A 101 13.58 5.18 -12.55
CA ARG A 101 13.93 6.55 -12.94
C ARG A 101 14.08 6.67 -14.45
N LYS A 102 14.83 5.75 -15.07
CA LYS A 102 15.03 5.73 -16.53
C LYS A 102 13.73 5.43 -17.29
N LYS A 103 12.95 4.48 -16.80
CA LYS A 103 11.65 4.08 -17.42
C LYS A 103 10.68 5.24 -17.49
N TYR A 104 10.59 6.05 -16.45
CA TYR A 104 9.64 7.15 -16.40
C TYR A 104 10.19 8.47 -16.94
N GLY A 105 11.47 8.50 -17.38
CA GLY A 105 12.09 9.66 -17.99
C GLY A 105 12.25 10.84 -17.03
N TRP A 106 12.50 10.56 -15.75
CA TRP A 106 12.70 11.62 -14.78
C TRP A 106 14.11 12.17 -14.85
N GLU A 107 14.17 13.45 -15.13
CA GLU A 107 15.43 14.21 -15.21
C GLU A 107 15.76 14.86 -13.86
N ALA A 108 17.03 15.19 -13.67
CA ALA A 108 17.49 15.93 -12.50
C ALA A 108 16.67 17.22 -12.31
N GLY A 109 16.23 17.47 -11.07
CA GLY A 109 15.33 18.58 -10.74
C GLY A 109 13.84 18.32 -10.96
N GLY A 110 13.45 17.16 -11.48
CA GLY A 110 12.05 16.71 -11.51
C GLY A 110 11.56 16.33 -10.12
N LYS A 111 10.27 16.58 -9.81
CA LYS A 111 9.68 16.38 -8.48
C LYS A 111 9.86 14.98 -7.86
N LEU A 112 10.06 13.94 -8.67
CA LEU A 112 10.27 12.57 -8.24
C LEU A 112 11.70 12.06 -8.52
N TYR A 113 12.56 12.88 -9.09
CA TYR A 113 13.95 12.49 -9.35
C TYR A 113 14.66 12.11 -8.05
N ASP A 114 14.58 12.98 -7.06
CA ASP A 114 15.22 12.77 -5.75
C ASP A 114 14.65 11.55 -5.04
N PHE A 115 13.31 11.33 -5.12
CA PHE A 115 12.67 10.14 -4.59
C PHE A 115 13.26 8.85 -5.17
N TYR A 116 13.50 8.80 -6.49
CA TYR A 116 14.08 7.61 -7.13
C TYR A 116 15.60 7.54 -7.03
N THR A 117 16.25 8.59 -6.58
CA THR A 117 17.66 8.56 -6.25
C THR A 117 17.87 7.85 -4.92
N ASP A 118 17.14 8.27 -3.91
CA ASP A 118 17.07 7.61 -2.61
C ASP A 118 15.76 7.98 -1.90
N PRO A 119 14.80 7.05 -1.79
CA PRO A 119 13.53 7.30 -1.10
C PRO A 119 13.70 7.65 0.39
N VAL A 120 14.74 7.15 1.04
CA VAL A 120 15.02 7.44 2.45
C VAL A 120 15.55 8.86 2.60
N GLU A 121 16.52 9.27 1.78
CA GLU A 121 17.02 10.65 1.76
C GLU A 121 15.92 11.63 1.34
N TYR A 122 15.02 11.24 0.44
CA TYR A 122 13.91 12.08 0.00
C TYR A 122 12.99 12.51 1.16
N PHE A 123 12.74 11.63 2.13
CA PHE A 123 11.94 11.94 3.30
C PHE A 123 12.74 12.57 4.45
N GLU A 124 14.04 12.69 4.30
CA GLU A 124 14.95 13.23 5.31
C GLU A 124 14.55 14.65 5.74
N GLY A 125 14.49 14.89 7.06
CA GLY A 125 14.10 16.18 7.62
C GLY A 125 12.64 16.60 7.37
N ARG A 126 11.88 15.78 6.66
CA ARG A 126 10.46 16.04 6.31
C ARG A 126 9.49 15.20 7.12
N VAL A 127 9.98 14.14 7.77
CA VAL A 127 9.19 13.21 8.56
C VAL A 127 9.88 12.92 9.89
N GLU A 128 9.12 12.43 10.87
CA GLU A 128 9.66 12.11 12.19
C GLU A 128 10.41 10.77 12.17
N ARG A 129 9.97 9.78 11.35
CA ARG A 129 10.62 8.47 11.24
C ARG A 129 10.26 7.76 9.94
N ILE A 130 11.19 6.93 9.47
CA ILE A 130 11.05 6.11 8.28
C ILE A 130 11.19 4.63 8.68
N TYR A 131 10.24 3.81 8.26
CA TYR A 131 10.27 2.35 8.38
C TYR A 131 10.47 1.75 6.99
N VAL A 132 11.54 0.97 6.83
CA VAL A 132 11.78 0.18 5.62
C VAL A 132 11.45 -1.28 5.96
N ILE A 133 10.39 -1.80 5.34
CA ILE A 133 9.85 -3.11 5.63
C ILE A 133 10.58 -4.15 4.78
N SER A 134 11.31 -5.08 5.41
CA SER A 134 11.80 -6.29 4.76
C SER A 134 10.77 -7.41 4.89
N GLY A 135 10.76 -8.32 3.94
CA GLY A 135 9.86 -9.48 4.00
C GLY A 135 10.21 -10.42 5.16
N ASN A 136 9.24 -11.23 5.58
CA ASN A 136 9.40 -12.18 6.69
C ASN A 136 10.47 -13.23 6.41
N ASN A 137 11.65 -13.05 6.97
CA ASN A 137 12.73 -14.03 6.95
C ASN A 137 12.49 -15.11 8.03
N ASN A 138 11.57 -16.04 7.76
CA ASN A 138 11.43 -17.26 8.56
C ASN A 138 12.37 -18.38 8.06
N ASP A 139 13.55 -18.06 7.60
CA ASP A 139 14.56 -19.09 7.35
C ASP A 139 15.26 -19.43 8.68
N ASN A 140 14.98 -20.65 9.14
CA ASN A 140 15.78 -21.38 10.15
C ASN A 140 17.20 -21.71 9.59
N SER A 141 17.85 -20.78 8.92
CA SER A 141 19.26 -20.90 8.63
C SER A 141 20.03 -20.60 9.93
N ASN A 142 20.80 -21.58 10.37
CA ASN A 142 21.70 -21.54 11.53
C ASN A 142 22.83 -20.51 11.40
N ASP A 143 22.56 -19.33 10.89
CA ASP A 143 23.50 -18.22 10.90
C ASP A 143 23.37 -17.46 12.22
N ASN A 144 24.23 -17.87 13.15
CA ASN A 144 24.40 -17.34 14.50
C ASN A 144 24.83 -15.85 14.57
N TYR A 145 24.51 -15.02 13.57
CA TYR A 145 25.00 -13.63 13.50
C TYR A 145 23.99 -12.53 13.80
N PHE A 146 22.67 -12.82 13.86
CA PHE A 146 21.71 -11.79 14.24
C PHE A 146 20.75 -12.31 15.32
N ARG A 147 21.04 -11.95 16.58
CA ARG A 147 20.03 -12.01 17.64
C ARG A 147 18.97 -10.96 17.33
N SER A 148 17.85 -11.38 16.73
CA SER A 148 16.67 -10.54 16.63
C SER A 148 16.14 -10.28 18.04
N SER A 149 16.35 -9.10 18.57
CA SER A 149 15.62 -8.63 19.73
C SER A 149 14.22 -8.22 19.28
N GLU A 150 13.17 -8.77 19.90
CA GLU A 150 11.83 -8.19 19.81
C GLU A 150 11.92 -6.83 20.52
N HIS A 151 11.92 -5.75 19.74
CA HIS A 151 11.84 -4.40 20.28
C HIS A 151 10.38 -3.96 20.31
N ASP A 152 9.88 -3.79 21.49
CA ASP A 152 8.62 -3.14 21.79
C ASP A 152 8.92 -1.63 21.91
N GLU A 153 8.94 -0.92 20.79
CA GLU A 153 9.14 0.53 20.80
C GLU A 153 7.84 1.23 21.21
N ARG A 154 7.82 1.73 22.43
CA ARG A 154 6.78 2.64 22.90
C ARG A 154 7.13 4.05 22.45
N PHE A 155 6.40 4.56 21.47
CA PHE A 155 6.48 5.98 21.14
C PHE A 155 5.61 6.75 22.13
N ALA A 156 6.21 7.16 23.22
CA ALA A 156 5.61 8.13 24.12
C ALA A 156 5.67 9.52 23.43
N ASN A 157 4.56 10.00 22.89
CA ASN A 157 4.29 11.40 23.06
C ASN A 157 4.00 11.60 24.55
N SER A 158 4.30 12.76 25.11
CA SER A 158 4.27 13.13 26.54
C SER A 158 2.97 12.77 27.31
N ASP A 159 1.99 12.17 26.66
CA ASP A 159 0.76 11.63 27.23
C ASP A 159 0.70 10.12 26.95
N GLU A 160 1.02 9.31 27.96
CA GLU A 160 1.04 7.83 27.90
C GLU A 160 -0.31 7.22 27.43
N GLU A 161 -1.42 7.94 27.51
CA GLU A 161 -2.76 7.49 27.06
C GLU A 161 -2.99 7.59 25.54
N ASN A 162 -2.18 8.32 24.79
CA ASN A 162 -2.36 8.59 23.37
C ASN A 162 -1.34 7.88 22.47
N GLY A 163 -0.61 6.92 23.03
CA GLY A 163 0.53 6.27 22.39
C GLY A 163 0.19 5.45 21.15
N PHE A 164 1.07 5.58 20.21
CA PHE A 164 1.22 4.73 19.05
C PHE A 164 2.23 3.63 19.41
N HIS A 165 1.80 2.39 19.39
CA HIS A 165 2.67 1.26 19.75
C HIS A 165 2.95 0.42 18.52
N ILE A 166 4.19 0.39 18.10
CA ILE A 166 4.66 -0.45 16.99
C ILE A 166 5.30 -1.70 17.57
N ARG A 167 4.79 -2.86 17.18
CA ARG A 167 5.44 -4.14 17.40
C ARG A 167 6.09 -4.55 16.08
N THR A 168 7.40 -4.67 16.11
CA THR A 168 8.18 -5.04 14.93
C THR A 168 9.40 -5.84 15.32
N ARG A 169 9.86 -6.68 14.40
CA ARG A 169 11.20 -7.26 14.50
C ARG A 169 12.17 -6.28 13.85
N VAL A 170 12.91 -5.54 14.65
CA VAL A 170 13.91 -4.59 14.17
C VAL A 170 15.15 -5.35 13.71
N GLU A 171 15.57 -5.11 12.48
CA GLU A 171 16.80 -5.67 11.89
C GLU A 171 17.96 -4.69 12.05
N ASP A 172 17.69 -3.39 11.86
CA ASP A 172 18.69 -2.33 11.98
C ASP A 172 18.04 -0.98 12.29
N ILE A 173 18.69 -0.16 13.07
CA ILE A 173 18.30 1.24 13.32
C ILE A 173 19.48 2.12 12.93
N THR A 174 19.27 2.96 11.97
CA THR A 174 20.25 3.97 11.52
C THR A 174 19.63 5.35 11.65
N THR A 175 20.49 6.36 11.66
CA THR A 175 20.06 7.76 11.58
C THR A 175 20.66 8.34 10.30
N ASN A 176 19.84 8.95 9.48
CA ASN A 176 20.33 9.57 8.26
C ASN A 176 21.08 10.89 8.57
N LYS A 177 21.59 11.58 7.52
CA LYS A 177 22.44 12.76 7.64
C LYS A 177 21.81 13.93 8.40
N GLN A 178 20.48 14.06 8.39
CA GLN A 178 19.72 15.13 9.06
C GLN A 178 19.08 14.71 10.38
N GLY A 179 19.43 13.52 10.87
CA GLY A 179 18.97 13.04 12.17
C GLY A 179 17.60 12.34 12.18
N THR A 180 16.97 12.09 11.02
CA THR A 180 15.72 11.31 10.95
C THR A 180 16.03 9.83 11.19
N PRO A 181 15.42 9.18 12.18
CA PRO A 181 15.59 7.74 12.42
C PRO A 181 15.03 6.91 11.27
N VAL A 182 15.82 5.93 10.83
CA VAL A 182 15.47 4.95 9.80
C VAL A 182 15.50 3.56 10.44
N VAL A 183 14.36 2.89 10.46
CA VAL A 183 14.21 1.56 11.06
C VAL A 183 13.99 0.53 9.96
N LYS A 184 14.94 -0.40 9.80
CA LYS A 184 14.73 -1.58 8.96
C LYS A 184 14.10 -2.67 9.82
N CYS A 185 12.96 -3.19 9.37
CA CYS A 185 12.18 -4.10 10.19
C CYS A 185 11.36 -5.09 9.35
N SER A 186 10.99 -6.19 9.98
CA SER A 186 10.09 -7.21 9.46
C SER A 186 8.96 -7.48 10.46
N ASP A 187 7.91 -8.19 10.04
CA ASP A 187 6.76 -8.55 10.90
C ASP A 187 6.10 -7.34 11.59
N VAL A 188 5.85 -6.29 10.84
CA VAL A 188 5.34 -5.04 11.41
C VAL A 188 3.86 -5.13 11.69
N SER A 189 3.51 -4.92 12.95
CA SER A 189 2.14 -4.63 13.34
C SER A 189 2.15 -3.49 14.35
N PHE A 190 1.11 -2.69 14.37
CA PHE A 190 0.99 -1.67 15.39
C PHE A 190 -0.46 -1.46 15.83
N LYS A 191 -0.61 -0.96 17.04
CA LYS A 191 -1.88 -0.66 17.67
C LYS A 191 -1.90 0.80 18.10
N LEU A 192 -3.01 1.47 17.82
CA LEU A 192 -3.32 2.78 18.36
C LEU A 192 -4.07 2.58 19.67
N TYR A 193 -3.38 2.66 20.81
CA TYR A 193 -4.00 2.37 22.10
C TYR A 193 -5.20 3.25 22.41
N GLY A 194 -5.04 4.54 22.27
CA GLY A 194 -6.14 5.46 22.52
C GLY A 194 -7.33 5.33 21.58
N LEU A 195 -7.12 4.76 20.39
CA LEU A 195 -8.14 4.56 19.36
C LEU A 195 -8.56 3.09 19.21
N ASN A 196 -7.94 2.16 19.97
CA ASN A 196 -8.21 0.72 19.85
C ASN A 196 -8.27 0.22 18.39
N TRP A 197 -7.25 0.55 17.61
CA TRP A 197 -7.18 0.25 16.19
C TRP A 197 -5.88 -0.47 15.85
N HIS A 198 -5.97 -1.52 15.05
CA HIS A 198 -4.84 -2.34 14.62
C HIS A 198 -4.46 -2.09 13.18
N PHE A 199 -3.17 -2.20 12.94
CA PHE A 199 -2.56 -2.23 11.62
C PHE A 199 -1.64 -3.44 11.54
N LYS A 200 -1.73 -4.20 10.45
CA LYS A 200 -0.82 -5.30 10.13
C LYS A 200 -0.27 -5.12 8.73
N ILE A 201 1.02 -5.31 8.61
CA ILE A 201 1.72 -5.17 7.33
C ILE A 201 2.26 -6.53 6.91
N TYR A 202 2.13 -6.83 5.63
CA TYR A 202 2.72 -7.99 5.00
C TYR A 202 3.50 -7.55 3.75
N GLN A 203 4.66 -8.14 3.55
CA GLN A 203 5.42 -8.01 2.31
C GLN A 203 5.93 -9.39 1.89
N ASP A 204 5.68 -9.74 0.63
CA ASP A 204 6.05 -11.03 0.05
C ASP A 204 7.48 -10.98 -0.52
N GLN A 205 8.47 -10.68 0.34
CA GLN A 205 9.87 -10.72 -0.07
C GLN A 205 10.76 -11.34 0.99
N ASP A 206 11.58 -12.27 0.51
CA ASP A 206 12.78 -12.66 1.21
C ASP A 206 14.02 -12.02 0.56
N TYR A 207 15.12 -12.00 1.28
CA TYR A 207 16.41 -11.51 0.79
C TYR A 207 16.85 -12.22 -0.51
N ALA A 208 16.55 -13.51 -0.66
CA ALA A 208 16.89 -14.29 -1.85
C ALA A 208 16.17 -13.79 -3.11
N THR A 209 14.88 -13.43 -2.99
CA THR A 209 14.12 -12.84 -4.10
C THR A 209 14.69 -11.49 -4.50
N GLN A 210 15.06 -10.66 -3.54
CA GLN A 210 15.67 -9.35 -3.80
C GLN A 210 17.03 -9.48 -4.49
N LEU A 211 17.87 -10.38 -3.99
CA LEU A 211 19.18 -10.68 -4.61
C LEU A 211 19.01 -11.21 -6.04
N ARG A 212 18.00 -12.05 -6.27
CA ARG A 212 17.66 -12.56 -7.61
C ARG A 212 17.26 -11.41 -8.54
N ILE A 213 16.38 -10.50 -8.13
CA ILE A 213 15.98 -9.32 -8.92
C ILE A 213 17.21 -8.48 -9.27
N LYS A 214 18.01 -8.11 -8.29
CA LYS A 214 19.25 -7.36 -8.46
C LYS A 214 20.20 -8.03 -9.46
N ASN A 215 20.46 -9.33 -9.29
CA ASN A 215 21.36 -10.09 -10.17
C ASN A 215 20.79 -10.20 -11.60
N THR A 216 19.48 -10.40 -11.74
CA THR A 216 18.83 -10.43 -13.06
C THR A 216 18.97 -9.09 -13.77
N ILE A 217 18.78 -7.96 -13.08
CA ILE A 217 18.98 -6.62 -13.65
C ILE A 217 20.41 -6.47 -14.20
N LYS A 218 21.41 -6.81 -13.39
CA LYS A 218 22.81 -6.70 -13.77
C LYS A 218 23.18 -7.61 -14.96
N GLN A 219 22.70 -8.86 -14.94
CA GLN A 219 22.96 -9.82 -16.01
C GLN A 219 22.30 -9.39 -17.33
N GLU A 220 21.04 -9.01 -17.31
CA GLU A 220 20.33 -8.57 -18.51
C GLU A 220 20.92 -7.25 -19.06
N TYR A 221 21.30 -6.32 -18.20
CA TYR A 221 21.96 -5.11 -18.64
C TYR A 221 23.30 -5.39 -19.32
N ARG A 222 24.16 -6.22 -18.70
CA ARG A 222 25.45 -6.61 -19.28
C ARG A 222 25.29 -7.32 -20.63
N LYS A 223 24.26 -8.15 -20.76
CA LYS A 223 23.92 -8.84 -22.01
C LYS A 223 23.54 -7.87 -23.13
N GLU A 224 22.73 -6.87 -22.83
CA GLU A 224 22.19 -5.92 -23.82
C GLU A 224 23.18 -4.80 -24.16
N PHE A 225 24.01 -4.35 -23.22
CA PHE A 225 24.89 -3.18 -23.37
C PHE A 225 26.38 -3.54 -23.41
N GLY A 226 26.78 -4.74 -23.01
CA GLY A 226 28.19 -5.17 -23.00
C GLY A 226 29.03 -4.60 -21.87
N GLU A 227 28.42 -3.86 -20.93
CA GLU A 227 29.07 -3.19 -19.81
C GLU A 227 28.35 -3.46 -18.47
N ASP A 228 28.99 -3.10 -17.36
CA ASP A 228 28.43 -3.29 -16.04
C ASP A 228 27.31 -2.27 -15.74
N PHE A 229 26.27 -2.74 -15.02
CA PHE A 229 25.19 -1.91 -14.58
C PHE A 229 25.67 -0.98 -13.44
N THR A 230 25.79 0.28 -13.73
CA THR A 230 26.07 1.35 -12.76
C THR A 230 25.09 2.50 -12.96
N GLU A 231 25.01 3.41 -11.98
CA GLU A 231 24.17 4.59 -12.11
C GLU A 231 24.66 5.48 -13.26
N GLU A 232 25.96 5.62 -13.39
CA GLU A 232 26.61 6.42 -14.42
C GLU A 232 26.36 5.84 -15.81
N SER A 233 26.52 4.51 -15.99
CA SER A 233 26.28 3.86 -17.27
C SER A 233 24.82 4.01 -17.73
N VAL A 234 23.87 3.86 -16.82
CA VAL A 234 22.43 4.04 -17.14
C VAL A 234 22.10 5.53 -17.36
N ALA A 235 22.67 6.45 -16.60
CA ALA A 235 22.47 7.90 -16.78
C ALA A 235 22.98 8.38 -18.15
N ALA A 236 24.11 7.85 -18.61
CA ALA A 236 24.70 8.19 -19.92
C ALA A 236 23.84 7.76 -21.12
N ILE A 237 22.87 6.88 -20.95
CA ILE A 237 21.97 6.46 -22.02
C ILE A 237 21.01 7.60 -22.38
N THR A 238 21.18 8.22 -23.54
CA THR A 238 20.30 9.25 -24.10
C THR A 238 19.53 8.76 -25.34
N ASP A 239 20.03 7.71 -25.97
CA ASP A 239 19.45 7.12 -27.16
C ASP A 239 18.11 6.43 -26.86
N THR A 240 17.10 6.70 -27.73
CA THR A 240 15.72 6.22 -27.54
C THR A 240 15.61 4.69 -27.53
N ASP A 241 16.39 4.01 -28.41
CA ASP A 241 16.35 2.55 -28.50
C ASP A 241 17.00 1.91 -27.28
N LYS A 242 18.10 2.48 -26.79
CA LYS A 242 18.74 2.06 -25.55
C LYS A 242 17.84 2.30 -24.32
N ILE A 243 17.11 3.43 -24.28
CA ILE A 243 16.09 3.67 -23.24
C ILE A 243 15.00 2.59 -23.30
N LYS A 244 14.60 2.15 -24.49
CA LYS A 244 13.65 1.06 -24.65
C LYS A 244 14.20 -0.25 -24.11
N LEU A 245 15.48 -0.57 -24.35
CA LEU A 245 16.14 -1.74 -23.77
C LEU A 245 16.12 -1.71 -22.23
N CYS A 246 16.38 -0.56 -21.60
CA CYS A 246 16.25 -0.40 -20.15
C CYS A 246 14.81 -0.70 -19.68
N LYS A 247 13.80 -0.25 -20.41
CA LYS A 247 12.38 -0.56 -20.12
C LYS A 247 12.10 -2.05 -20.27
N ASP A 248 12.70 -2.71 -21.25
CA ASP A 248 12.54 -4.14 -21.48
C ASP A 248 13.22 -4.97 -20.37
N ILE A 249 14.40 -4.56 -19.91
CA ILE A 249 15.06 -5.17 -18.73
C ILE A 249 14.16 -5.02 -17.51
N TYR A 250 13.63 -3.81 -17.25
CA TYR A 250 12.67 -3.59 -16.18
C TYR A 250 11.45 -4.52 -16.31
N ASN A 251 10.88 -4.66 -17.51
CA ASN A 251 9.73 -5.52 -17.76
C ASN A 251 10.00 -7.01 -17.47
N LYS A 252 11.24 -7.48 -17.59
CA LYS A 252 11.63 -8.85 -17.21
C LYS A 252 11.57 -9.08 -15.70
N VAL A 253 11.82 -8.05 -14.90
CA VAL A 253 11.84 -8.12 -13.42
C VAL A 253 10.59 -7.55 -12.76
N LYS A 254 9.76 -6.78 -13.47
CA LYS A 254 8.60 -6.06 -12.89
C LYS A 254 7.61 -6.93 -12.12
N TYR A 255 7.47 -8.20 -12.51
CA TYR A 255 6.58 -9.13 -11.79
C TYR A 255 7.13 -9.48 -10.40
N GLY A 256 8.45 -9.56 -10.26
CA GLY A 256 9.09 -9.65 -8.95
C GLY A 256 8.89 -8.38 -8.14
N ILE A 257 8.97 -7.22 -8.78
CA ILE A 257 8.78 -5.90 -8.14
C ILE A 257 7.35 -5.73 -7.66
N ASN A 258 6.32 -6.05 -8.45
CA ASN A 258 4.93 -6.01 -7.99
C ASN A 258 4.69 -7.01 -6.83
N GLN A 259 5.37 -8.16 -6.83
CA GLN A 259 5.31 -9.12 -5.74
C GLN A 259 5.78 -8.53 -4.41
N THR A 260 6.60 -7.49 -4.46
CA THR A 260 7.13 -6.78 -3.30
C THR A 260 6.20 -5.73 -2.72
N SER A 261 4.99 -5.58 -3.28
CA SER A 261 4.01 -4.63 -2.77
C SER A 261 3.74 -4.86 -1.28
N LEU A 262 3.86 -3.79 -0.51
CA LEU A 262 3.49 -3.76 0.89
C LEU A 262 1.97 -3.85 1.00
N VAL A 263 1.49 -4.89 1.63
CA VAL A 263 0.07 -5.11 1.92
C VAL A 263 -0.24 -4.56 3.30
N LEU A 264 -1.30 -3.80 3.42
CA LEU A 264 -1.75 -3.21 4.68
C LEU A 264 -3.14 -3.73 5.02
N CYS A 265 -3.31 -4.25 6.23
CA CYS A 265 -4.62 -4.53 6.81
C CYS A 265 -4.82 -3.65 8.04
N HIS A 266 -5.97 -2.98 8.12
CA HIS A 266 -6.33 -2.22 9.31
C HIS A 266 -7.75 -2.53 9.78
N TYR A 267 -7.95 -2.53 11.09
CA TYR A 267 -9.23 -2.90 11.70
C TYR A 267 -9.32 -2.44 13.17
N PRO A 268 -10.52 -2.23 13.70
CA PRO A 268 -10.74 -1.94 15.11
C PRO A 268 -10.47 -3.15 16.00
N ASP A 269 -9.98 -2.92 17.21
CA ASP A 269 -9.73 -3.95 18.23
C ASP A 269 -11.02 -4.55 18.82
N GLN A 270 -12.08 -3.78 18.80
CA GLN A 270 -13.38 -4.19 19.37
C GLN A 270 -14.37 -4.57 18.29
N TYR A 271 -15.31 -5.44 18.65
CA TYR A 271 -16.45 -5.74 17.78
C TYR A 271 -17.16 -4.46 17.39
N ILE A 272 -17.15 -4.14 16.11
CA ILE A 272 -17.86 -3.01 15.55
C ILE A 272 -19.10 -3.54 14.85
N ASN A 273 -20.24 -3.07 15.31
CA ASN A 273 -21.52 -3.64 14.91
C ASN A 273 -22.01 -3.12 13.57
N CYS A 274 -21.36 -2.10 12.97
CA CYS A 274 -21.85 -1.59 11.71
C CYS A 274 -20.82 -0.81 10.87
N TYR A 275 -20.98 -0.88 9.56
CA TYR A 275 -20.37 0.04 8.62
C TYR A 275 -21.46 0.68 7.75
N SER A 276 -21.22 1.90 7.30
CA SER A 276 -22.10 2.60 6.37
C SER A 276 -21.37 2.96 5.08
N LEU A 277 -22.08 2.86 3.95
CA LEU A 277 -21.58 3.31 2.65
C LEU A 277 -22.10 4.73 2.42
N PHE A 278 -21.21 5.66 2.04
CA PHE A 278 -21.61 7.05 1.83
C PHE A 278 -22.19 7.32 0.43
N ASP A 279 -22.14 6.36 -0.50
CA ASP A 279 -22.67 6.59 -1.84
C ASP A 279 -24.08 6.03 -1.98
N SER A 280 -25.05 6.96 -2.12
CA SER A 280 -26.47 6.65 -2.31
C SER A 280 -26.78 5.87 -3.61
N LYS A 281 -25.84 5.84 -4.58
CA LYS A 281 -26.00 5.08 -5.82
C LYS A 281 -26.00 3.57 -5.62
N TYR A 282 -25.43 3.12 -4.49
CA TYR A 282 -25.35 1.69 -4.15
C TYR A 282 -26.40 1.26 -3.12
N CYS A 283 -27.25 2.18 -2.70
CA CYS A 283 -28.40 1.86 -1.89
C CYS A 283 -29.42 1.13 -2.78
N CYS A 284 -29.75 -0.11 -2.46
CA CYS A 284 -30.80 -0.79 -3.19
C CYS A 284 -32.12 -0.02 -3.01
N ASN A 285 -32.79 0.29 -4.10
CA ASN A 285 -34.11 0.96 -4.12
C ASN A 285 -35.23 0.15 -3.44
N CYS A 286 -34.90 -0.97 -2.78
CA CYS A 286 -35.87 -1.91 -2.27
C CYS A 286 -36.25 -1.72 -0.79
N CYS A 287 -35.54 -0.87 -0.03
CA CYS A 287 -35.90 -0.59 1.35
C CYS A 287 -35.33 0.74 1.81
N HIS A 288 -36.17 1.61 2.38
CA HIS A 288 -35.75 2.84 3.05
C HIS A 288 -34.82 2.57 4.25
N ASP A 289 -34.68 1.32 4.69
CA ASP A 289 -33.92 0.87 5.86
C ASP A 289 -32.73 -0.03 5.54
N CYS A 290 -32.44 -0.39 4.26
CA CYS A 290 -31.42 -1.39 3.96
C CYS A 290 -29.98 -0.89 4.00
N CYS A 291 -29.73 0.39 4.18
CA CYS A 291 -28.41 0.87 4.60
C CYS A 291 -27.96 0.24 5.92
N TRP A 292 -28.92 -0.21 6.72
CA TRP A 292 -28.74 -0.90 7.98
C TRP A 292 -28.58 -2.43 7.84
N TYR A 293 -29.14 -3.01 6.79
CA TYR A 293 -29.22 -4.48 6.62
C TYR A 293 -27.91 -5.13 6.19
N CYS A 294 -26.99 -4.37 5.61
CA CYS A 294 -25.64 -4.88 5.31
C CYS A 294 -24.81 -5.08 6.59
N CYS A 295 -25.26 -4.56 7.71
CA CYS A 295 -24.55 -4.52 8.98
C CYS A 295 -25.06 -5.52 10.02
N SER A 296 -26.29 -6.02 9.88
CA SER A 296 -26.90 -6.83 10.90
C SER A 296 -26.40 -8.26 10.82
N ASN A 297 -25.71 -8.71 11.81
CA ASN A 297 -25.38 -10.08 12.20
C ASN A 297 -23.94 -10.55 12.12
N SER A 298 -22.93 -9.73 11.80
CA SER A 298 -21.57 -10.17 12.12
C SER A 298 -21.15 -9.59 13.48
N LYS A 299 -21.08 -10.44 14.47
CA LYS A 299 -20.43 -10.15 15.77
C LYS A 299 -18.91 -9.92 15.62
N ASN A 300 -18.43 -9.69 14.40
CA ASN A 300 -17.00 -9.58 14.07
C ASN A 300 -16.69 -8.15 13.64
N SER A 301 -15.59 -7.63 14.11
CA SER A 301 -15.02 -6.38 13.60
C SER A 301 -14.72 -6.48 12.09
N VAL A 302 -14.79 -5.34 11.40
CA VAL A 302 -14.62 -5.27 9.94
C VAL A 302 -13.23 -4.74 9.61
N ALA A 303 -12.45 -5.51 8.85
CA ALA A 303 -11.13 -5.14 8.38
C ALA A 303 -11.16 -4.63 6.94
N THR A 304 -10.24 -3.73 6.63
CA THR A 304 -9.88 -3.31 5.27
C THR A 304 -8.53 -3.88 4.88
N LEU A 305 -8.46 -4.56 3.74
CA LEU A 305 -7.25 -5.12 3.18
C LEU A 305 -6.86 -4.36 1.91
N LEU A 306 -5.70 -3.71 1.95
CA LEU A 306 -5.09 -2.94 0.87
C LEU A 306 -3.88 -3.71 0.36
N THR A 307 -3.85 -4.03 -0.92
CA THR A 307 -2.93 -5.00 -1.50
C THR A 307 -1.92 -4.41 -2.49
N GLY A 308 -2.07 -3.12 -2.85
CA GLY A 308 -1.25 -2.54 -3.91
C GLY A 308 -1.36 -3.35 -5.20
N ASP A 309 -0.23 -3.70 -5.77
CA ASP A 309 -0.14 -4.46 -7.02
C ASP A 309 0.35 -5.91 -6.84
N ILE A 310 0.28 -6.45 -5.61
CA ILE A 310 0.72 -7.82 -5.34
C ILE A 310 0.12 -8.82 -6.33
N ASN A 311 0.91 -9.82 -6.72
CA ASN A 311 0.42 -10.88 -7.59
C ASN A 311 -0.02 -12.09 -6.78
N LEU A 312 -1.30 -12.16 -6.46
CA LEU A 312 -1.89 -13.26 -5.68
C LEU A 312 -1.82 -14.61 -6.41
N ASN A 313 -1.81 -14.61 -7.75
CA ASN A 313 -1.70 -15.83 -8.54
C ASN A 313 -0.29 -16.46 -8.48
N ARG A 314 0.73 -15.66 -8.11
CA ARG A 314 2.13 -16.08 -8.00
C ARG A 314 2.61 -16.31 -6.59
N LEU A 315 1.71 -16.31 -5.61
CA LEU A 315 2.02 -16.67 -4.22
C LEU A 315 2.36 -18.16 -4.03
N SER A 316 2.64 -18.93 -5.09
CA SER A 316 2.76 -20.39 -5.04
C SER A 316 3.74 -20.89 -3.97
N GLU A 317 4.86 -20.21 -3.77
CA GLU A 317 5.86 -20.55 -2.75
C GLU A 317 5.53 -19.92 -1.39
N ASN A 318 4.86 -18.76 -1.37
CA ASN A 318 4.52 -17.99 -0.16
C ASN A 318 3.02 -17.94 0.14
N LYS A 319 2.18 -18.69 -0.58
CA LYS A 319 0.74 -18.73 -0.36
C LYS A 319 0.38 -19.08 1.09
N LYS A 320 1.14 -19.99 1.70
CA LYS A 320 0.98 -20.37 3.10
C LYS A 320 1.26 -19.19 4.03
N LYS A 321 2.34 -18.43 3.80
CA LYS A 321 2.70 -17.24 4.60
C LYS A 321 1.64 -16.14 4.47
N PHE A 322 1.18 -15.87 3.24
CA PHE A 322 0.11 -14.89 3.03
C PHE A 322 -1.21 -15.35 3.66
N LYS A 323 -1.55 -16.63 3.54
CA LYS A 323 -2.73 -17.18 4.22
C LYS A 323 -2.61 -17.07 5.75
N GLN A 324 -1.45 -17.36 6.33
CA GLN A 324 -1.19 -17.16 7.76
C GLN A 324 -1.35 -15.69 8.17
N PHE A 325 -0.88 -14.75 7.33
CA PHE A 325 -1.12 -13.32 7.55
C PHE A 325 -2.64 -13.02 7.58
N ILE A 326 -3.40 -13.48 6.59
CA ILE A 326 -4.87 -13.30 6.56
C ILE A 326 -5.52 -13.92 7.81
N ASP A 327 -5.14 -15.15 8.17
CA ASP A 327 -5.70 -15.86 9.33
C ASP A 327 -5.32 -15.21 10.67
N SER A 328 -4.23 -14.45 10.70
CA SER A 328 -3.82 -13.69 11.90
C SER A 328 -4.64 -12.42 12.13
N ILE A 329 -5.49 -12.04 11.17
CA ILE A 329 -6.35 -10.86 11.29
C ILE A 329 -7.57 -11.25 12.15
N HIS A 330 -7.67 -10.65 13.34
CA HIS A 330 -8.75 -10.92 14.29
C HIS A 330 -10.07 -10.20 13.94
N ALA A 331 -10.28 -9.93 12.66
CA ALA A 331 -11.45 -9.26 12.12
C ALA A 331 -11.86 -9.89 10.80
N LYS A 332 -13.15 -9.83 10.45
CA LYS A 332 -13.61 -10.24 9.12
C LYS A 332 -13.17 -9.20 8.08
N ILE A 333 -12.49 -9.62 7.02
CA ILE A 333 -12.20 -8.73 5.91
C ILE A 333 -13.52 -8.39 5.22
N GLY A 334 -13.95 -7.14 5.37
CA GLY A 334 -15.18 -6.61 4.80
C GLY A 334 -14.93 -5.77 3.55
N PHE A 335 -13.74 -5.18 3.44
CA PHE A 335 -13.32 -4.37 2.30
C PHE A 335 -11.98 -4.89 1.78
N PHE A 336 -11.92 -5.19 0.49
CA PHE A 336 -10.75 -5.78 -0.16
C PHE A 336 -10.42 -5.00 -1.44
N GLN A 337 -9.28 -4.33 -1.48
CA GLN A 337 -8.76 -3.70 -2.69
C GLN A 337 -8.25 -4.78 -3.63
N LEU A 338 -8.86 -4.87 -4.83
CA LEU A 338 -8.39 -5.77 -5.88
C LEU A 338 -6.99 -5.35 -6.36
N PRO A 339 -6.01 -6.27 -6.32
CA PRO A 339 -4.63 -5.92 -6.66
C PRO A 339 -4.50 -5.52 -8.12
N HIS A 340 -3.53 -4.64 -8.37
CA HIS A 340 -3.12 -4.22 -9.71
C HIS A 340 -4.30 -3.81 -10.58
N HIS A 341 -5.15 -2.93 -10.04
CA HIS A 341 -6.29 -2.34 -10.75
C HIS A 341 -7.30 -3.37 -11.29
N GLY A 342 -7.39 -4.55 -10.65
CA GLY A 342 -8.26 -5.64 -11.09
C GLY A 342 -7.71 -6.43 -12.28
N SER A 343 -6.40 -6.54 -12.39
CA SER A 343 -5.72 -7.36 -13.41
C SER A 343 -5.98 -8.85 -13.19
N GLY A 344 -6.48 -9.55 -14.22
CA GLY A 344 -6.64 -11.01 -14.21
C GLY A 344 -5.31 -11.78 -14.11
N ASN A 345 -4.20 -11.15 -14.47
CA ASN A 345 -2.87 -11.73 -14.29
C ASN A 345 -2.42 -11.75 -12.83
N ASN A 346 -2.96 -10.85 -11.99
CA ASN A 346 -2.57 -10.69 -10.60
C ASN A 346 -3.52 -11.37 -9.62
N SER A 347 -4.75 -11.64 -10.03
CA SER A 347 -5.74 -12.34 -9.19
C SER A 347 -6.70 -13.16 -10.01
N SER A 348 -7.17 -14.26 -9.45
CA SER A 348 -8.22 -15.12 -10.00
C SER A 348 -9.27 -15.43 -8.93
N VAL A 349 -10.43 -15.88 -9.34
CA VAL A 349 -11.49 -16.28 -8.40
C VAL A 349 -11.01 -17.42 -7.49
N GLU A 350 -10.31 -18.37 -8.07
CA GLU A 350 -9.77 -19.52 -7.37
C GLU A 350 -8.77 -19.09 -6.29
N THR A 351 -7.89 -18.14 -6.61
CA THR A 351 -6.92 -17.59 -5.64
C THR A 351 -7.64 -16.82 -4.52
N ILE A 352 -8.57 -15.94 -4.87
CA ILE A 352 -9.35 -15.16 -3.91
C ILE A 352 -10.14 -16.07 -2.97
N THR A 353 -10.77 -17.12 -3.51
CA THR A 353 -11.53 -18.12 -2.72
C THR A 353 -10.59 -18.91 -1.80
N SER A 354 -9.44 -19.33 -2.29
CA SER A 354 -8.47 -20.10 -1.49
C SER A 354 -7.86 -19.30 -0.32
N LEU A 355 -7.89 -17.97 -0.43
CA LEU A 355 -7.47 -17.04 0.62
C LEU A 355 -8.62 -16.62 1.55
N SER A 356 -9.82 -17.16 1.35
CA SER A 356 -11.03 -16.81 2.11
C SER A 356 -11.44 -15.34 1.99
N LEU A 357 -11.18 -14.72 0.82
CA LEU A 357 -11.50 -13.32 0.54
C LEU A 357 -12.81 -13.14 -0.24
N GLN A 358 -13.60 -14.21 -0.42
CA GLN A 358 -14.94 -14.14 -0.99
C GLN A 358 -15.93 -13.50 0.01
N ASN A 359 -17.07 -13.05 -0.48
CA ASN A 359 -18.10 -12.34 0.28
C ASN A 359 -17.62 -11.04 0.93
N THR A 360 -16.75 -10.32 0.23
CA THR A 360 -16.23 -9.00 0.63
C THR A 360 -16.76 -7.90 -0.30
N ASN A 361 -16.71 -6.66 0.17
CA ASN A 361 -16.83 -5.50 -0.70
C ASN A 361 -15.48 -5.31 -1.42
N MET A 362 -15.43 -5.64 -2.70
CA MET A 362 -14.22 -5.55 -3.51
C MET A 362 -14.12 -4.18 -4.17
N ILE A 363 -12.99 -3.53 -4.01
CA ILE A 363 -12.76 -2.21 -4.56
C ILE A 363 -11.76 -2.33 -5.72
N CYS A 364 -12.17 -1.86 -6.89
CA CYS A 364 -11.35 -1.84 -8.10
C CYS A 364 -11.03 -0.41 -8.50
N SER A 365 -9.77 0.03 -8.31
CA SER A 365 -9.30 1.37 -8.68
C SER A 365 -8.62 1.34 -10.03
N TYR A 366 -9.09 2.14 -11.00
CA TYR A 366 -8.58 2.11 -12.37
C TYR A 366 -8.92 3.38 -13.16
N GLY A 367 -8.20 3.65 -14.25
CA GLY A 367 -8.55 4.71 -15.22
C GLY A 367 -9.51 4.22 -16.29
N ARG A 368 -10.60 4.95 -16.57
CA ARG A 368 -11.64 4.53 -17.54
C ARG A 368 -11.11 4.23 -18.95
N LYS A 369 -10.11 4.96 -19.39
CA LYS A 369 -9.51 4.81 -20.73
C LYS A 369 -8.02 4.49 -20.59
N ASN A 370 -7.69 3.45 -19.82
CA ASN A 370 -6.31 3.06 -19.60
C ASN A 370 -5.82 2.11 -20.72
N GLN A 371 -4.54 2.24 -21.05
CA GLN A 371 -3.89 1.41 -22.07
C GLN A 371 -3.64 -0.04 -21.61
N PHE A 372 -3.76 -0.32 -20.31
CA PHE A 372 -3.47 -1.61 -19.70
C PHE A 372 -4.65 -2.59 -19.81
N LYS A 373 -5.82 -2.10 -20.24
CA LYS A 373 -7.08 -2.87 -20.32
C LYS A 373 -7.51 -3.42 -18.95
N HIS A 374 -7.22 -2.67 -17.88
CA HIS A 374 -7.70 -2.97 -16.54
C HIS A 374 -9.01 -2.21 -16.26
N PRO A 375 -9.91 -2.76 -15.45
CA PRO A 375 -9.88 -4.12 -14.90
C PRO A 375 -10.18 -5.20 -15.95
N ASP A 376 -9.82 -6.45 -15.67
CA ASP A 376 -10.18 -7.59 -16.49
C ASP A 376 -11.70 -7.85 -16.40
N PRO A 377 -12.47 -7.72 -17.50
CA PRO A 377 -13.92 -7.87 -17.42
C PRO A 377 -14.37 -9.28 -17.03
N PHE A 378 -13.60 -10.30 -17.40
CA PHE A 378 -13.92 -11.69 -17.10
C PHE A 378 -13.70 -12.00 -15.61
N LEU A 379 -12.61 -11.46 -15.03
CA LEU A 379 -12.39 -11.53 -13.59
C LEU A 379 -13.54 -10.88 -12.83
N LEU A 380 -13.91 -9.64 -13.19
CA LEU A 380 -15.01 -8.92 -12.53
C LEU A 380 -16.35 -9.65 -12.65
N TYR A 381 -16.66 -10.17 -13.84
CA TYR A 381 -17.88 -10.95 -14.06
C TYR A 381 -17.91 -12.17 -13.11
N LYS A 382 -16.86 -12.97 -13.09
CA LYS A 382 -16.77 -14.15 -12.21
C LYS A 382 -16.84 -13.76 -10.73
N LEU A 383 -16.16 -12.72 -10.29
CA LEU A 383 -16.21 -12.26 -8.90
C LEU A 383 -17.63 -11.83 -8.50
N ASN A 384 -18.34 -11.15 -9.37
CA ASN A 384 -19.71 -10.71 -9.12
C ASN A 384 -20.68 -11.89 -8.99
N THR A 385 -20.47 -12.97 -9.73
CA THR A 385 -21.30 -14.19 -9.61
C THR A 385 -21.04 -14.97 -8.30
N CYS A 386 -19.92 -14.72 -7.62
CA CYS A 386 -19.56 -15.36 -6.35
C CYS A 386 -20.02 -14.55 -5.12
N CYS A 387 -21.14 -13.83 -5.19
CA CYS A 387 -21.72 -13.04 -4.10
C CYS A 387 -20.83 -11.88 -3.59
N ASN A 388 -19.88 -11.43 -4.38
CA ASN A 388 -19.08 -10.24 -4.06
C ASN A 388 -19.76 -8.98 -4.58
N ARG A 389 -19.62 -7.88 -3.83
CA ARG A 389 -19.97 -6.55 -4.33
C ARG A 389 -18.71 -5.89 -4.86
N ILE A 390 -18.75 -5.42 -6.11
CA ILE A 390 -17.61 -4.73 -6.73
C ILE A 390 -17.92 -3.24 -6.83
N PHE A 391 -17.05 -2.44 -6.25
CA PHE A 391 -17.09 -0.98 -6.30
C PHE A 391 -16.00 -0.45 -7.22
N HIS A 392 -16.41 0.38 -8.17
CA HIS A 392 -15.52 0.97 -9.15
C HIS A 392 -15.04 2.34 -8.65
N VAL A 393 -13.72 2.52 -8.64
CA VAL A 393 -13.07 3.79 -8.33
C VAL A 393 -12.29 4.23 -9.56
N ASN A 394 -12.61 5.39 -10.10
CA ASN A 394 -12.04 5.83 -11.39
C ASN A 394 -11.97 7.37 -11.50
N ASN A 395 -11.84 7.91 -12.70
CA ASN A 395 -11.73 9.35 -12.89
C ASN A 395 -12.96 10.15 -12.38
N ASP A 396 -14.13 9.53 -12.35
CA ASP A 396 -15.40 10.21 -12.03
C ASP A 396 -15.95 9.76 -10.68
N GLU A 397 -15.53 8.61 -10.19
CA GLU A 397 -16.10 7.96 -9.01
C GLU A 397 -15.05 7.69 -7.95
N SER A 398 -15.35 8.06 -6.71
CA SER A 398 -14.64 7.64 -5.50
C SER A 398 -15.53 6.71 -4.69
N PHE A 399 -14.97 5.87 -3.86
CA PHE A 399 -15.72 5.01 -2.96
C PHE A 399 -15.36 5.34 -1.51
N ALA A 400 -16.36 5.65 -0.69
CA ALA A 400 -16.17 5.98 0.71
C ALA A 400 -17.10 5.16 1.61
N TYR A 401 -16.59 4.81 2.78
CA TYR A 401 -17.35 4.10 3.81
C TYR A 401 -16.89 4.55 5.20
N GLN A 402 -17.72 4.27 6.19
CA GLN A 402 -17.44 4.56 7.58
C GLN A 402 -17.62 3.29 8.40
N ILE A 403 -16.69 3.02 9.30
CA ILE A 403 -16.76 1.97 10.31
C ILE A 403 -17.03 2.67 11.64
N GLU A 404 -18.08 2.25 12.36
CA GLU A 404 -18.48 2.87 13.63
C GLU A 404 -18.75 1.81 14.68
N ASN A 405 -18.33 2.10 15.92
CA ASN A 405 -18.76 1.37 17.09
C ASN A 405 -20.04 2.03 17.64
N LYS A 406 -21.20 1.45 17.34
CA LYS A 406 -22.46 1.87 17.97
C LYS A 406 -22.62 1.13 19.28
N LYS A 407 -22.74 1.87 20.38
CA LYS A 407 -23.23 1.27 21.63
C LYS A 407 -24.65 0.73 21.36
N GLU A 408 -24.88 -0.55 21.68
CA GLU A 408 -26.24 -1.04 21.83
C GLU A 408 -26.88 -0.26 22.98
N TYR A 409 -27.98 0.45 22.69
CA TYR A 409 -28.85 1.07 23.67
C TYR A 409 -29.88 0.04 24.15
#